data_8315d6cdff336c7dd3613e30be79ee54
#
_entry.id   8315d6cdff336c7dd3613e30be79ee54
#
_cell.length_a   1.000
_cell.length_b   1.000
_cell.length_c   1.000
_cell.angle_alpha   90.00
_cell.angle_beta   90.00
_cell.angle_gamma   90.00
#
_symmetry.space_group_name_H-M   'P 1'
#
loop_
_entity.id
_entity.type
_entity.pdbx_description
1 polymer ?
#
loop_
_entity_poly.entity_id
_entity_poly.type
_entity_poly.pdbx_seq_one_letter_code
_entity_poly.pdbx_strand_id
1 'polypeptide(L)'
;MATRIPLVMNAGQMQQLQSGDNIVVAAGQYSNDVLTNGEASTALVIGMAVYISAAGAAKRAQANAASTARVAGLWVDTTTAAAGSGNCAVAGRLTATTGQWDAVAGTTGGLVFNTPYYLDPANAGKLTAIAPTTVGQLVVQVGVAISTTDMELDIQPPILL
;
A
#
# COMPACT_ATOMS: atom_id res chain seq x y z
N MET A 1 7.68 36.88 -18.97
CA MET A 1 6.76 35.86 -18.42
C MET A 1 6.61 36.11 -16.93
N ALA A 2 5.39 36.29 -16.44
CA ALA A 2 5.19 36.44 -15.00
C ALA A 2 5.37 35.07 -14.31
N THR A 3 6.31 34.99 -13.38
CA THR A 3 6.54 33.81 -12.56
C THR A 3 5.34 33.65 -11.63
N ARG A 4 4.57 32.59 -11.77
CA ARG A 4 3.47 32.27 -10.85
C ARG A 4 4.07 31.65 -9.59
N ILE A 5 3.86 32.29 -8.46
CA ILE A 5 4.30 31.80 -7.15
C ILE A 5 3.15 30.95 -6.57
N PRO A 6 3.40 29.67 -6.20
CA PRO A 6 2.37 28.84 -5.59
C PRO A 6 1.86 29.43 -4.27
N LEU A 7 0.59 29.24 -3.98
CA LEU A 7 -0.03 29.58 -2.69
C LEU A 7 -0.07 28.33 -1.81
N VAL A 8 0.25 28.50 -0.54
CA VAL A 8 0.17 27.45 0.49
C VAL A 8 -0.77 27.88 1.61
N MET A 9 -1.42 26.88 2.24
CA MET A 9 -2.24 27.12 3.43
C MET A 9 -1.37 26.98 4.68
N ASN A 10 -1.28 28.02 5.48
CA ASN A 10 -0.63 27.98 6.79
C ASN A 10 -1.59 28.55 7.85
N ALA A 11 -1.88 27.79 8.89
CA ALA A 11 -2.80 28.15 9.97
C ALA A 11 -4.18 28.66 9.48
N GLY A 12 -4.70 28.10 8.37
CA GLY A 12 -5.97 28.50 7.79
C GLY A 12 -5.93 29.74 6.89
N GLN A 13 -4.76 30.34 6.68
CA GLN A 13 -4.59 31.48 5.77
C GLN A 13 -3.80 31.06 4.53
N MET A 14 -4.21 31.57 3.36
CA MET A 14 -3.46 31.41 2.12
C MET A 14 -2.26 32.35 2.13
N GLN A 15 -1.07 31.79 2.07
CA GLN A 15 0.20 32.53 2.01
C GLN A 15 0.92 32.24 0.70
N GLN A 16 1.63 33.22 0.21
CA GLN A 16 2.51 33.06 -0.93
C GLN A 16 3.84 32.47 -0.48
N LEU A 17 4.33 31.43 -1.17
CA LEU A 17 5.67 30.88 -0.92
C LEU A 17 6.72 31.96 -1.12
N GLN A 18 7.59 32.14 -0.12
CA GLN A 18 8.70 33.09 -0.16
C GLN A 18 9.97 32.41 -0.67
N SER A 19 10.91 33.22 -1.15
CA SER A 19 12.22 32.70 -1.54
C SER A 19 12.94 32.16 -0.30
N GLY A 20 13.17 30.85 -0.27
CA GLY A 20 13.74 30.12 0.87
C GLY A 20 12.78 29.15 1.54
N ASP A 21 11.49 29.20 1.23
CA ASP A 21 10.54 28.18 1.68
C ASP A 21 10.85 26.86 0.97
N ASN A 22 11.04 25.82 1.78
CA ASN A 22 11.25 24.46 1.28
C ASN A 22 9.93 23.69 1.31
N ILE A 23 9.36 23.42 0.14
CA ILE A 23 8.28 22.45 0.04
C ILE A 23 8.92 21.07 0.18
N VAL A 24 8.87 20.51 1.38
CA VAL A 24 9.21 19.09 1.58
C VAL A 24 8.09 18.26 0.96
N VAL A 25 8.25 17.90 -0.30
CA VAL A 25 7.47 16.81 -0.89
C VAL A 25 8.02 15.53 -0.26
N ALA A 26 7.28 14.95 0.69
CA ALA A 26 7.68 13.69 1.29
C ALA A 26 7.89 12.65 0.19
N ALA A 27 9.03 11.95 0.24
CA ALA A 27 9.28 10.81 -0.62
C ALA A 27 8.17 9.77 -0.37
N GLY A 28 7.47 9.36 -1.44
CA GLY A 28 6.31 8.48 -1.34
C GLY A 28 5.00 9.28 -1.24
N GLN A 29 4.53 9.80 -2.37
CA GLN A 29 3.18 10.39 -2.44
C GLN A 29 2.18 9.26 -2.63
N TYR A 30 1.47 8.92 -1.57
CA TYR A 30 0.32 8.02 -1.62
C TYR A 30 -0.91 8.70 -1.02
N SER A 31 -2.08 8.36 -1.53
CA SER A 31 -3.35 8.65 -0.85
C SER A 31 -3.55 7.60 0.24
N ASN A 32 -3.86 8.01 1.45
CA ASN A 32 -4.02 7.09 2.57
C ASN A 32 -5.34 7.26 3.32
N ASP A 33 -5.81 6.15 3.89
CA ASP A 33 -6.89 6.09 4.86
C ASP A 33 -6.34 5.65 6.22
N VAL A 34 -6.92 6.17 7.30
CA VAL A 34 -6.63 5.70 8.66
C VAL A 34 -7.62 4.60 9.04
N LEU A 35 -7.09 3.40 9.30
CA LEU A 35 -7.87 2.21 9.59
C LEU A 35 -7.41 1.56 10.89
N THR A 36 -8.31 0.86 11.57
CA THR A 36 -7.97 0.02 12.72
C THR A 36 -7.52 -1.36 12.23
N ASN A 37 -6.45 -1.90 12.80
CA ASN A 37 -6.07 -3.30 12.60
C ASN A 37 -7.14 -4.21 13.23
N GLY A 38 -7.99 -4.79 12.41
CA GLY A 38 -9.10 -5.67 12.82
C GLY A 38 -8.71 -7.14 13.05
N GLU A 39 -7.42 -7.48 12.96
CA GLU A 39 -6.92 -8.82 13.30
C GLU A 39 -7.08 -9.10 14.81
N ALA A 40 -7.31 -10.35 15.19
CA ALA A 40 -7.51 -10.71 16.58
C ALA A 40 -6.21 -10.60 17.42
N SER A 41 -5.07 -10.96 16.82
CA SER A 41 -3.77 -11.03 17.52
C SER A 41 -2.56 -10.75 16.62
N THR A 42 -2.76 -10.55 15.32
CA THR A 42 -1.66 -10.37 14.37
C THR A 42 -1.42 -8.88 14.10
N ALA A 43 -0.17 -8.46 14.19
CA ALA A 43 0.20 -7.13 13.77
C ALA A 43 0.16 -6.99 12.24
N LEU A 44 -0.26 -5.82 11.76
CA LEU A 44 -0.07 -5.40 10.38
C LEU A 44 1.27 -4.69 10.26
N VAL A 45 1.99 -4.98 9.20
CA VAL A 45 3.29 -4.35 8.90
C VAL A 45 3.28 -3.75 7.50
N ILE A 46 4.19 -2.82 7.26
CA ILE A 46 4.32 -2.12 5.98
C ILE A 46 4.38 -3.08 4.79
N GLY A 47 3.67 -2.74 3.73
CA GLY A 47 3.58 -3.53 2.51
C GLY A 47 2.51 -4.63 2.53
N MET A 48 1.94 -5.00 3.70
CA MET A 48 0.85 -5.98 3.75
C MET A 48 -0.40 -5.49 3.03
N ALA A 49 -0.94 -6.32 2.14
CA ALA A 49 -2.21 -6.07 1.50
C ALA A 49 -3.37 -6.28 2.49
N VAL A 50 -4.29 -5.32 2.55
CA VAL A 50 -5.43 -5.36 3.47
C VAL A 50 -6.75 -5.16 2.72
N TYR A 51 -7.83 -5.71 3.30
CA TYR A 51 -9.22 -5.47 2.88
C TYR A 51 -10.04 -4.90 4.03
N ILE A 52 -11.11 -4.18 3.72
CA ILE A 52 -12.02 -3.65 4.75
C ILE A 52 -12.91 -4.78 5.27
N SER A 53 -12.72 -5.14 6.54
CA SER A 53 -13.45 -6.24 7.21
C SER A 53 -14.67 -5.77 7.98
N ALA A 54 -14.69 -4.50 8.39
CA ALA A 54 -15.81 -3.81 9.05
C ALA A 54 -15.62 -2.29 8.88
N ALA A 55 -16.59 -1.48 9.29
CA ALA A 55 -16.48 -0.03 9.20
C ALA A 55 -15.22 0.48 9.93
N GLY A 56 -14.29 1.08 9.17
CA GLY A 56 -13.02 1.61 9.67
C GLY A 56 -12.00 0.56 10.12
N ALA A 57 -12.22 -0.75 9.85
CA ALA A 57 -11.30 -1.80 10.23
C ALA A 57 -10.82 -2.61 9.01
N ALA A 58 -9.52 -2.91 9.01
CA ALA A 58 -8.85 -3.68 7.96
C ALA A 58 -8.29 -4.99 8.50
N LYS A 59 -8.30 -6.03 7.67
CA LYS A 59 -7.61 -7.31 7.88
C LYS A 59 -6.76 -7.65 6.68
N ARG A 60 -5.85 -8.60 6.86
CA ARG A 60 -4.97 -9.09 5.80
C ARG A 60 -5.78 -9.68 4.65
N ALA A 61 -5.61 -9.14 3.45
CA ALA A 61 -6.23 -9.64 2.24
C ALA A 61 -5.61 -10.98 1.81
N GLN A 62 -6.38 -11.80 1.09
CA GLN A 62 -5.91 -13.08 0.53
C GLN A 62 -6.70 -13.43 -0.73
N ALA A 63 -6.03 -13.92 -1.76
CA ALA A 63 -6.62 -14.22 -3.08
C ALA A 63 -7.28 -15.60 -3.17
N ASN A 64 -7.80 -16.13 -2.05
CA ASN A 64 -8.44 -17.45 -1.96
C ASN A 64 -9.97 -17.39 -1.86
N ALA A 65 -10.56 -16.21 -1.63
CA ALA A 65 -12.00 -16.01 -1.53
C ALA A 65 -12.38 -14.58 -1.94
N ALA A 66 -13.53 -14.41 -2.57
CA ALA A 66 -13.99 -13.10 -3.06
C ALA A 66 -14.17 -12.07 -1.93
N SER A 67 -14.49 -12.52 -0.70
CA SER A 67 -14.66 -11.65 0.47
C SER A 67 -13.34 -11.07 0.99
N THR A 68 -12.20 -11.75 0.81
CA THR A 68 -10.89 -11.35 1.30
C THR A 68 -9.97 -10.81 0.20
N ALA A 69 -10.33 -11.01 -1.08
CA ALA A 69 -9.53 -10.59 -2.22
C ALA A 69 -9.75 -9.13 -2.65
N ARG A 70 -10.71 -8.42 -2.06
CA ARG A 70 -10.95 -6.99 -2.33
C ARG A 70 -9.92 -6.14 -1.61
N VAL A 71 -8.74 -6.02 -2.19
CA VAL A 71 -7.66 -5.20 -1.63
C VAL A 71 -8.13 -3.74 -1.55
N ALA A 72 -8.09 -3.18 -0.34
CA ALA A 72 -8.35 -1.76 -0.10
C ALA A 72 -7.06 -0.93 -0.27
N GLY A 73 -5.91 -1.52 0.08
CA GLY A 73 -4.62 -0.85 -0.02
C GLY A 73 -3.51 -1.69 0.59
N LEU A 74 -2.32 -1.07 0.71
CA LEU A 74 -1.18 -1.61 1.44
C LEU A 74 -0.97 -0.87 2.76
N TRP A 75 -0.67 -1.61 3.81
CA TRP A 75 -0.34 -1.02 5.11
C TRP A 75 0.95 -0.22 5.05
N VAL A 76 0.99 0.95 5.70
CA VAL A 76 2.10 1.91 5.61
C VAL A 76 2.96 1.89 6.86
N ASP A 77 2.34 1.72 8.04
CA ASP A 77 3.09 1.78 9.28
C ASP A 77 3.99 0.56 9.44
N THR A 78 5.17 0.77 10.00
CA THR A 78 6.16 -0.29 10.20
C THR A 78 5.59 -1.47 10.95
N THR A 79 4.78 -1.23 12.00
CA THR A 79 4.07 -2.24 12.77
C THR A 79 2.89 -1.62 13.48
N THR A 80 1.70 -2.21 13.32
CA THR A 80 0.48 -1.83 14.05
C THR A 80 -0.11 -3.07 14.71
N ALA A 81 -0.11 -3.10 16.04
CA ALA A 81 -0.70 -4.22 16.80
C ALA A 81 -2.20 -4.35 16.54
N ALA A 82 -2.78 -5.50 16.87
CA ALA A 82 -4.22 -5.72 16.83
C ALA A 82 -4.97 -4.63 17.61
N ALA A 83 -6.09 -4.16 17.08
CA ALA A 83 -6.89 -3.04 17.56
C ALA A 83 -6.19 -1.66 17.53
N GLY A 84 -4.94 -1.56 17.10
CA GLY A 84 -4.23 -0.30 16.87
C GLY A 84 -4.69 0.37 15.57
N SER A 85 -4.60 1.69 15.51
CA SER A 85 -4.86 2.47 14.29
C SER A 85 -3.57 2.65 13.49
N GLY A 86 -3.68 2.63 12.18
CA GLY A 86 -2.56 2.84 11.27
C GLY A 86 -3.02 3.31 9.89
N ASN A 87 -2.05 3.59 9.03
CA ASN A 87 -2.27 4.14 7.70
C ASN A 87 -2.28 3.04 6.63
N CYS A 88 -3.21 3.16 5.69
CA CYS A 88 -3.34 2.29 4.52
C CYS A 88 -3.20 3.14 3.25
N ALA A 89 -2.18 2.87 2.44
CA ALA A 89 -2.01 3.51 1.14
C ALA A 89 -2.97 2.87 0.13
N VAL A 90 -3.82 3.68 -0.49
CA VAL A 90 -4.83 3.24 -1.46
C VAL A 90 -4.45 3.55 -2.90
N ALA A 91 -3.55 4.49 -3.12
CA ALA A 91 -3.02 4.88 -4.43
C ALA A 91 -1.69 5.61 -4.29
N GLY A 92 -0.92 5.70 -5.38
CA GLY A 92 0.37 6.38 -5.45
C GLY A 92 1.54 5.45 -5.15
N ARG A 93 2.66 5.99 -4.69
CA ARG A 93 3.90 5.26 -4.48
C ARG A 93 4.12 4.94 -3.02
N LEU A 94 4.24 3.66 -2.70
CA LEU A 94 4.67 3.19 -1.38
C LEU A 94 6.16 2.84 -1.39
N THR A 95 6.91 3.44 -0.45
CA THR A 95 8.34 3.17 -0.24
C THR A 95 8.53 2.38 1.05
N ALA A 96 9.27 1.28 0.99
CA ALA A 96 9.69 0.51 2.16
C ALA A 96 11.12 0.00 1.96
N THR A 97 11.77 -0.47 3.01
CA THR A 97 13.11 -1.08 2.89
C THR A 97 13.05 -2.41 2.14
N THR A 98 14.18 -2.83 1.57
CA THR A 98 14.27 -4.14 0.91
C THR A 98 13.86 -5.28 1.84
N GLY A 99 14.30 -5.28 3.10
CA GLY A 99 13.92 -6.31 4.07
C GLY A 99 12.43 -6.32 4.43
N GLN A 100 11.77 -5.16 4.41
CA GLN A 100 10.32 -5.09 4.60
C GLN A 100 9.58 -5.69 3.40
N TRP A 101 10.01 -5.39 2.18
CA TRP A 101 9.47 -6.01 0.98
C TRP A 101 9.75 -7.51 0.92
N ASP A 102 10.95 -7.96 1.28
CA ASP A 102 11.29 -9.39 1.35
C ASP A 102 10.34 -10.14 2.28
N ALA A 103 10.04 -9.53 3.44
CA ALA A 103 9.11 -10.11 4.40
C ALA A 103 7.68 -10.24 3.87
N VAL A 104 7.24 -9.37 2.96
CA VAL A 104 5.87 -9.34 2.43
C VAL A 104 5.75 -10.04 1.08
N ALA A 105 6.71 -9.84 0.19
CA ALA A 105 6.69 -10.36 -1.19
C ALA A 105 7.45 -11.68 -1.38
N GLY A 106 8.10 -12.19 -0.31
CA GLY A 106 8.89 -13.43 -0.38
C GLY A 106 10.12 -13.32 -1.29
N THR A 107 10.65 -12.11 -1.48
CA THR A 107 11.82 -11.81 -2.31
C THR A 107 13.10 -11.85 -1.49
N THR A 108 14.23 -11.57 -2.11
CA THR A 108 15.52 -11.35 -1.47
C THR A 108 16.17 -10.13 -2.10
N GLY A 109 16.46 -9.12 -1.28
CA GLY A 109 17.02 -7.85 -1.76
C GLY A 109 15.97 -6.84 -2.24
N GLY A 110 14.71 -7.02 -1.84
CA GLY A 110 13.60 -6.14 -2.16
C GLY A 110 12.81 -6.55 -3.38
N LEU A 111 12.03 -5.61 -3.92
CA LEU A 111 11.21 -5.83 -5.10
C LEU A 111 12.06 -5.95 -6.37
N VAL A 112 11.55 -6.67 -7.37
CA VAL A 112 12.19 -6.78 -8.69
C VAL A 112 11.66 -5.67 -9.60
N PHE A 113 12.55 -4.82 -10.09
CA PHE A 113 12.21 -3.69 -10.96
C PHE A 113 11.33 -4.10 -12.14
N ASN A 114 10.32 -3.27 -12.45
CA ASN A 114 9.38 -3.45 -13.57
C ASN A 114 8.58 -4.76 -13.51
N THR A 115 8.35 -5.29 -12.30
CA THR A 115 7.60 -6.53 -12.07
C THR A 115 6.25 -6.21 -11.43
N PRO A 116 5.12 -6.71 -11.98
CA PRO A 116 3.83 -6.63 -11.31
C PRO A 116 3.80 -7.56 -10.11
N TYR A 117 3.15 -7.09 -9.03
CA TYR A 117 2.91 -7.88 -7.83
C TYR A 117 1.42 -8.11 -7.64
N TYR A 118 1.08 -9.33 -7.26
CA TYR A 118 -0.28 -9.81 -7.06
C TYR A 118 -0.52 -10.18 -5.61
N LEU A 119 -1.78 -10.20 -5.21
CA LEU A 119 -2.19 -10.72 -3.91
C LEU A 119 -1.93 -12.23 -3.85
N ASP A 120 -1.27 -12.68 -2.78
CA ASP A 120 -0.93 -14.10 -2.59
C ASP A 120 -2.20 -14.90 -2.21
N PRO A 121 -2.50 -16.01 -2.92
CA PRO A 121 -3.63 -16.88 -2.60
C PRO A 121 -3.37 -17.80 -1.39
N ALA A 122 -2.12 -18.06 -1.03
CA ALA A 122 -1.75 -18.99 0.04
C ALA A 122 -1.54 -18.29 1.38
N ASN A 123 -1.03 -17.05 1.37
CA ASN A 123 -0.59 -16.35 2.57
C ASN A 123 -1.30 -15.00 2.72
N ALA A 124 -2.12 -14.85 3.76
CA ALA A 124 -2.86 -13.60 4.03
C ALA A 124 -1.91 -12.41 4.24
N GLY A 125 -2.21 -11.29 3.57
CA GLY A 125 -1.44 -10.05 3.62
C GLY A 125 -0.18 -10.04 2.78
N LYS A 126 0.17 -11.16 2.12
CA LYS A 126 1.38 -11.27 1.31
C LYS A 126 1.13 -10.95 -0.16
N LEU A 127 2.23 -10.66 -0.84
CA LEU A 127 2.28 -10.41 -2.28
C LEU A 127 3.11 -11.51 -2.95
N THR A 128 2.90 -11.68 -4.25
CA THR A 128 3.69 -12.59 -5.10
C THR A 128 3.95 -11.94 -6.46
N ALA A 129 5.12 -12.17 -7.03
CA ALA A 129 5.46 -11.76 -8.39
C ALA A 129 4.85 -12.69 -9.47
N ILE A 130 4.26 -13.83 -9.05
CA ILE A 130 3.65 -14.81 -9.95
C ILE A 130 2.13 -14.69 -9.82
N ALA A 131 1.45 -14.37 -10.91
CA ALA A 131 -0.01 -14.35 -10.92
C ALA A 131 -0.58 -15.73 -10.56
N PRO A 132 -1.61 -15.81 -9.69
CA PRO A 132 -2.33 -17.06 -9.45
C PRO A 132 -2.83 -17.68 -10.76
N THR A 133 -2.76 -19.01 -10.87
CA THR A 133 -3.20 -19.76 -12.07
C THR A 133 -4.16 -20.91 -11.74
N THR A 134 -4.45 -21.14 -10.48
CA THR A 134 -5.28 -22.26 -10.02
C THR A 134 -6.76 -21.87 -10.06
N VAL A 135 -7.60 -22.74 -10.66
CA VAL A 135 -9.05 -22.55 -10.68
C VAL A 135 -9.61 -22.38 -9.26
N GLY A 136 -10.48 -21.39 -9.07
CA GLY A 136 -11.04 -21.02 -7.78
C GLY A 136 -10.24 -19.99 -6.97
N GLN A 137 -9.03 -19.66 -7.42
CA GLN A 137 -8.27 -18.51 -6.89
C GLN A 137 -8.64 -17.22 -7.61
N LEU A 138 -8.30 -16.09 -7.02
CA LEU A 138 -8.52 -14.79 -7.63
C LEU A 138 -7.17 -14.14 -8.01
N VAL A 139 -7.14 -13.54 -9.19
CA VAL A 139 -6.02 -12.69 -9.62
C VAL A 139 -6.35 -11.25 -9.22
N VAL A 140 -5.51 -10.66 -8.41
CA VAL A 140 -5.60 -9.24 -8.01
C VAL A 140 -4.21 -8.64 -8.15
N GLN A 141 -3.99 -7.83 -9.18
CA GLN A 141 -2.78 -7.02 -9.25
C GLN A 141 -2.87 -5.92 -8.19
N VAL A 142 -1.79 -5.69 -7.47
CA VAL A 142 -1.71 -4.69 -6.39
C VAL A 142 -0.88 -3.50 -6.83
N GLY A 143 0.15 -3.72 -7.63
CA GLY A 143 1.01 -2.65 -8.13
C GLY A 143 2.16 -3.18 -8.96
N VAL A 144 3.04 -2.26 -9.37
CA VAL A 144 4.26 -2.55 -10.13
C VAL A 144 5.46 -1.97 -9.39
N ALA A 145 6.51 -2.78 -9.24
CA ALA A 145 7.76 -2.32 -8.65
C ALA A 145 8.50 -1.36 -9.59
N ILE A 146 8.81 -0.17 -9.12
CA ILE A 146 9.59 0.84 -9.86
C ILE A 146 11.04 0.94 -9.38
N SER A 147 11.36 0.30 -8.27
CA SER A 147 12.72 0.07 -7.76
C SER A 147 12.71 -1.13 -6.80
N THR A 148 13.83 -1.45 -6.16
CA THR A 148 13.89 -2.48 -5.12
C THR A 148 13.16 -2.07 -3.82
N THR A 149 12.87 -0.77 -3.65
CA THR A 149 12.26 -0.19 -2.45
C THR A 149 10.90 0.44 -2.69
N ASP A 150 10.52 0.67 -3.96
CA ASP A 150 9.33 1.45 -4.32
C ASP A 150 8.37 0.65 -5.18
N MET A 151 7.10 0.68 -4.82
CA MET A 151 5.99 0.14 -5.59
C MET A 151 5.00 1.25 -5.95
N GLU A 152 4.67 1.36 -7.23
CA GLU A 152 3.53 2.16 -7.69
C GLU A 152 2.27 1.33 -7.54
N LEU A 153 1.31 1.82 -6.74
CA LEU A 153 0.07 1.11 -6.48
C LEU A 153 -0.88 1.23 -7.68
N ASP A 154 -1.32 0.08 -8.17
CA ASP A 154 -2.30 -0.07 -9.26
C ASP A 154 -3.21 -1.26 -8.93
N ILE A 155 -4.09 -1.04 -7.93
CA ILE A 155 -4.93 -2.10 -7.37
C ILE A 155 -6.08 -2.38 -8.33
N GLN A 156 -6.06 -3.57 -8.93
CA GLN A 156 -7.07 -4.01 -9.89
C GLN A 156 -8.21 -4.80 -9.21
N PRO A 157 -9.42 -4.78 -9.77
CA PRO A 157 -10.51 -5.63 -9.30
C PRO A 157 -10.14 -7.12 -9.32
N PRO A 158 -10.65 -7.93 -8.36
CA PRO A 158 -10.43 -9.37 -8.35
C PRO A 158 -11.02 -10.06 -9.59
N ILE A 159 -10.24 -10.91 -10.24
CA ILE A 159 -10.67 -11.77 -11.36
C ILE A 159 -10.64 -13.21 -10.87
N LEU A 160 -11.79 -13.89 -10.89
CA LEU A 160 -11.91 -15.31 -10.55
C LEU A 160 -11.41 -16.19 -11.72
N LEU A 161 -10.56 -17.16 -11.42
CA LEU A 161 -10.04 -18.14 -12.37
C LEU A 161 -10.93 -19.39 -12.47
#